data_787be570e0e94bae4e3960214128e3de
#
_entry.id   787be570e0e94bae4e3960214128e3de
#
_cell.length_a   1.000
_cell.length_b   1.000
_cell.length_c   1.000
_cell.angle_alpha   90.00
_cell.angle_beta   90.00
_cell.angle_gamma   90.00
#
_symmetry.space_group_name_H-M   'P 1'
#
loop_
_entity.id
_entity.type
_entity.pdbx_description
1 polymer ?
#
loop_
_entity_poly.entity_id
_entity_poly.type
_entity_poly.pdbx_seq_one_letter_code
_entity_poly.pdbx_strand_id
1 'polypeptide(L)'
;MLLKKISFYSVILLIYYTPSLYGQINYTDIPDATPNATFPLDLNNDSIVDFMLHFGGSGGAIGAYCVPLNNNAYSGNTVNGVQLPWALNTSTLICDTLATWYDINYPGTMGLGTSTGYWPGQTDKYLA
;
A
#
# COMPACT_ATOMS: atom_id res chain seq x y z
N MET A 1 56.32 -0.20 12.46
CA MET A 1 55.48 1.01 12.23
C MET A 1 54.65 0.94 10.92
N LEU A 2 55.04 0.12 9.93
CA LEU A 2 54.33 0.00 8.63
C LEU A 2 53.02 -0.80 8.71
N LEU A 3 52.96 -1.88 9.49
CA LEU A 3 51.77 -2.74 9.62
C LEU A 3 50.53 -2.05 10.22
N LYS A 4 50.72 -1.09 11.15
CA LYS A 4 49.59 -0.34 11.74
C LYS A 4 48.97 0.66 10.75
N LYS A 5 49.76 1.19 9.80
CA LYS A 5 49.25 2.10 8.77
C LYS A 5 48.42 1.38 7.70
N ILE A 6 48.83 0.14 7.34
CA ILE A 6 48.10 -0.67 6.35
C ILE A 6 46.72 -1.04 6.87
N SER A 7 46.59 -1.39 8.16
CA SER A 7 45.30 -1.71 8.78
C SER A 7 44.33 -0.54 8.77
N PHE A 8 44.82 0.69 8.97
CA PHE A 8 43.97 1.88 8.99
C PHE A 8 43.43 2.24 7.59
N TYR A 9 44.24 2.13 6.55
CA TYR A 9 43.81 2.37 5.17
C TYR A 9 42.84 1.29 4.66
N SER A 10 42.98 0.02 5.09
CA SER A 10 42.04 -1.06 4.77
C SER A 10 40.65 -0.81 5.36
N VAL A 11 40.56 -0.29 6.58
CA VAL A 11 39.28 0.05 7.22
C VAL A 11 38.61 1.24 6.51
N ILE A 12 39.38 2.26 6.15
CA ILE A 12 38.86 3.43 5.41
C ILE A 12 38.36 2.99 4.03
N LEU A 13 39.05 2.12 3.32
CA LEU A 13 38.64 1.61 2.01
C LEU A 13 37.33 0.80 2.08
N LEU A 14 37.13 0.03 3.15
CA LEU A 14 35.86 -0.69 3.39
C LEU A 14 34.67 0.23 3.62
N ILE A 15 34.87 1.40 4.21
CA ILE A 15 33.79 2.37 4.47
C ILE A 15 33.33 3.05 3.18
N TYR A 16 34.24 3.22 2.19
CA TYR A 16 33.88 3.80 0.88
C TYR A 16 33.24 2.80 -0.09
N TYR A 17 33.29 1.50 0.19
CA TYR A 17 32.64 0.45 -0.60
C TYR A 17 31.35 -0.07 0.05
N THR A 18 30.57 0.76 0.68
CA THR A 18 29.19 0.40 0.98
C THR A 18 28.40 0.48 -0.33
N PRO A 19 27.99 -0.65 -0.93
CA PRO A 19 27.07 -0.58 -2.04
C PRO A 19 25.82 0.15 -1.54
N SER A 20 25.40 1.17 -2.25
CA SER A 20 24.10 1.79 -2.00
C SER A 20 23.08 0.66 -2.11
N LEU A 21 22.50 0.27 -0.99
CA LEU A 21 21.37 -0.65 -0.96
C LEU A 21 20.19 0.11 -1.57
N TYR A 22 20.11 0.09 -2.90
CA TYR A 22 18.88 0.46 -3.57
C TYR A 22 17.86 -0.60 -3.20
N GLY A 23 16.80 -0.22 -2.51
CA GLY A 23 15.66 -1.09 -2.35
C GLY A 23 15.17 -1.49 -3.74
N GLN A 24 15.28 -2.77 -4.07
CA GLN A 24 14.74 -3.28 -5.32
C GLN A 24 13.22 -3.29 -5.16
N ILE A 25 12.55 -2.45 -5.96
CA ILE A 25 11.10 -2.56 -6.10
C ILE A 25 10.86 -3.82 -6.93
N ASN A 26 10.32 -4.85 -6.29
CA ASN A 26 9.87 -6.05 -6.98
C ASN A 26 8.49 -5.76 -7.54
N TYR A 27 8.41 -5.55 -8.85
CA TYR A 27 7.14 -5.35 -9.54
C TYR A 27 6.51 -6.71 -9.82
N THR A 28 5.34 -6.95 -9.26
CA THR A 28 4.52 -8.10 -9.58
C THR A 28 3.42 -7.66 -10.54
N ASP A 29 3.42 -8.21 -11.74
CA ASP A 29 2.35 -7.98 -12.71
C ASP A 29 1.14 -8.83 -12.31
N ILE A 30 0.13 -8.17 -11.79
CA ILE A 30 -1.13 -8.80 -11.43
C ILE A 30 -2.06 -8.65 -12.64
N PRO A 31 -2.65 -9.74 -13.16
CA PRO A 31 -3.57 -9.65 -14.28
C PRO A 31 -4.72 -8.67 -14.01
N ASP A 32 -5.01 -7.83 -14.98
CA ASP A 32 -6.13 -6.90 -14.90
C ASP A 32 -7.44 -7.65 -14.65
N ALA A 33 -8.19 -7.17 -13.67
CA ALA A 33 -9.47 -7.75 -13.29
C ALA A 33 -10.56 -6.68 -13.20
N THR A 34 -11.78 -7.05 -13.59
CA THR A 34 -12.98 -6.23 -13.38
C THR A 34 -13.91 -6.98 -12.42
N PRO A 35 -13.60 -7.01 -11.13
CA PRO A 35 -14.37 -7.78 -10.18
C PRO A 35 -15.76 -7.16 -9.98
N ASN A 36 -16.79 -8.01 -10.01
CA ASN A 36 -18.17 -7.66 -9.68
C ASN A 36 -18.64 -8.27 -8.35
N ALA A 37 -17.71 -8.82 -7.61
CA ALA A 37 -17.91 -9.48 -6.32
C ALA A 37 -16.65 -9.29 -5.44
N THR A 38 -16.47 -10.14 -4.46
CA THR A 38 -15.25 -10.16 -3.64
C THR A 38 -14.03 -10.60 -4.47
N PHE A 39 -12.95 -9.83 -4.39
CA PHE A 39 -11.71 -10.08 -5.11
C PHE A 39 -10.53 -10.15 -4.12
N PRO A 40 -9.86 -11.30 -4.02
CA PRO A 40 -8.63 -11.42 -3.23
C PRO A 40 -7.45 -10.81 -4.01
N LEU A 41 -6.67 -10.00 -3.34
CA LEU A 41 -5.50 -9.33 -3.90
C LEU A 41 -4.25 -9.79 -3.13
N ASP A 42 -3.34 -10.44 -3.85
CA ASP A 42 -2.02 -10.85 -3.40
C ASP A 42 -1.00 -9.98 -4.17
N LEU A 43 -0.39 -9.02 -3.47
CA LEU A 43 0.47 -8.00 -4.08
C LEU A 43 1.88 -8.50 -4.37
N ASN A 44 2.35 -9.46 -3.61
CA ASN A 44 3.73 -9.97 -3.71
C ASN A 44 3.81 -11.36 -4.35
N ASN A 45 2.66 -11.96 -4.69
CA ASN A 45 2.51 -13.27 -5.32
C ASN A 45 3.11 -14.41 -4.48
N ASP A 46 2.94 -14.35 -3.16
CA ASP A 46 3.37 -15.40 -2.23
C ASP A 46 2.26 -16.41 -1.90
N SER A 47 1.10 -16.28 -2.55
CA SER A 47 -0.12 -17.06 -2.32
C SER A 47 -0.84 -16.75 -1.01
N ILE A 48 -0.46 -15.67 -0.32
CA ILE A 48 -1.15 -15.16 0.85
C ILE A 48 -1.88 -13.88 0.44
N VAL A 49 -3.18 -13.82 0.68
CA VAL A 49 -3.99 -12.66 0.30
C VAL A 49 -3.64 -11.47 1.20
N ASP A 50 -3.19 -10.37 0.63
CA ASP A 50 -2.84 -9.13 1.34
C ASP A 50 -4.06 -8.26 1.62
N PHE A 51 -4.96 -8.16 0.64
CA PHE A 51 -6.18 -7.38 0.75
C PHE A 51 -7.37 -8.14 0.17
N MET A 52 -8.55 -7.88 0.73
CA MET A 52 -9.81 -8.31 0.15
C MET A 52 -10.58 -7.10 -0.33
N LEU A 53 -10.82 -7.01 -1.63
CA LEU A 53 -11.69 -6.01 -2.21
C LEU A 53 -13.10 -6.57 -2.30
N HIS A 54 -14.05 -5.95 -1.62
CA HIS A 54 -15.44 -6.34 -1.66
C HIS A 54 -16.22 -5.36 -2.52
N PHE A 55 -17.06 -5.89 -3.38
CA PHE A 55 -18.03 -5.11 -4.14
C PHE A 55 -19.43 -5.65 -3.84
N GLY A 56 -20.30 -4.82 -3.33
CA GLY A 56 -21.64 -5.20 -2.97
C GLY A 56 -22.22 -4.29 -1.88
N GLY A 57 -23.40 -4.62 -1.39
CA GLY A 57 -24.05 -3.85 -0.35
C GLY A 57 -25.38 -4.48 0.07
N SER A 58 -25.94 -3.96 1.14
CA SER A 58 -27.28 -4.30 1.61
C SER A 58 -28.14 -3.04 1.71
N GLY A 59 -29.47 -3.18 1.59
CA GLY A 59 -30.37 -2.04 1.75
C GLY A 59 -30.38 -1.03 0.61
N GLY A 60 -29.98 -1.44 -0.61
CA GLY A 60 -30.01 -0.60 -1.80
C GLY A 60 -28.77 0.28 -2.03
N ALA A 61 -27.81 0.26 -1.14
CA ALA A 61 -26.53 0.93 -1.33
C ALA A 61 -25.48 -0.09 -1.81
N ILE A 62 -24.94 0.13 -3.00
CA ILE A 62 -23.81 -0.65 -3.53
C ILE A 62 -22.53 0.12 -3.25
N GLY A 63 -21.53 -0.56 -2.70
CA GLY A 63 -20.27 0.05 -2.35
C GLY A 63 -19.07 -0.83 -2.69
N ALA A 64 -17.91 -0.22 -2.75
CA ALA A 64 -16.62 -0.88 -2.81
C ALA A 64 -15.88 -0.69 -1.47
N TYR A 65 -15.32 -1.76 -0.96
CA TYR A 65 -14.64 -1.79 0.33
C TYR A 65 -13.29 -2.47 0.19
N CYS A 66 -12.29 -1.96 0.91
CA CYS A 66 -10.97 -2.54 1.03
C CYS A 66 -10.79 -3.07 2.45
N VAL A 67 -10.45 -4.33 2.59
CA VAL A 67 -10.15 -4.98 3.88
C VAL A 67 -8.70 -5.45 3.85
N PRO A 68 -7.79 -4.82 4.60
CA PRO A 68 -6.42 -5.33 4.72
C PRO A 68 -6.42 -6.63 5.53
N LEU A 69 -5.51 -7.53 5.19
CA LEU A 69 -5.32 -8.82 5.86
C LEU A 69 -3.86 -8.97 6.28
N ASN A 70 -3.57 -9.93 7.15
CA ASN A 70 -2.20 -10.36 7.49
C ASN A 70 -1.25 -9.22 7.89
N ASN A 71 -1.68 -8.32 8.77
CA ASN A 71 -0.93 -7.13 9.24
C ASN A 71 -0.68 -6.07 8.15
N ASN A 72 -1.31 -6.16 7.00
CA ASN A 72 -1.32 -5.07 6.04
C ASN A 72 -2.22 -3.92 6.53
N ALA A 73 -2.01 -2.74 5.99
CA ALA A 73 -2.79 -1.56 6.28
C ALA A 73 -2.93 -0.70 5.02
N TYR A 74 -3.97 0.11 4.94
CA TYR A 74 -4.11 1.15 3.92
C TYR A 74 -4.04 2.53 4.56
N SER A 75 -3.63 3.53 3.79
CA SER A 75 -3.66 4.93 4.21
C SER A 75 -5.02 5.58 3.94
N GLY A 76 -5.48 6.43 4.85
CA GLY A 76 -6.78 7.07 4.70
C GLY A 76 -7.09 8.10 5.78
N ASN A 77 -8.36 8.44 5.91
CA ASN A 77 -8.86 9.19 7.05
C ASN A 77 -10.26 8.70 7.47
N THR A 78 -10.73 9.20 8.61
CA THR A 78 -12.10 8.93 9.11
C THR A 78 -12.95 10.17 8.91
N VAL A 79 -14.09 9.99 8.24
CA VAL A 79 -15.12 11.03 8.07
C VAL A 79 -16.45 10.49 8.58
N ASN A 80 -17.03 11.15 9.58
CA ASN A 80 -18.29 10.73 10.22
C ASN A 80 -18.29 9.26 10.70
N GLY A 81 -17.16 8.79 11.21
CA GLY A 81 -16.99 7.41 11.69
C GLY A 81 -16.75 6.36 10.59
N VAL A 82 -16.68 6.78 9.33
CA VAL A 82 -16.38 5.90 8.21
C VAL A 82 -14.92 6.08 7.80
N GLN A 83 -14.17 4.98 7.67
CA GLN A 83 -12.80 4.97 7.18
C GLN A 83 -12.80 5.04 5.66
N LEU A 84 -12.11 6.02 5.12
CA LEU A 84 -12.04 6.30 3.69
C LEU A 84 -10.59 6.16 3.21
N PRO A 85 -10.26 5.10 2.47
CA PRO A 85 -8.96 4.98 1.81
C PRO A 85 -8.71 6.13 0.84
N TRP A 86 -7.48 6.67 0.87
CA TRP A 86 -7.07 7.71 -0.06
C TRP A 86 -6.99 7.19 -1.49
N ALA A 87 -7.48 7.98 -2.44
CA ALA A 87 -7.23 7.80 -3.86
C ALA A 87 -6.01 8.64 -4.25
N LEU A 88 -4.82 8.07 -4.16
CA LEU A 88 -3.55 8.78 -4.31
C LEU A 88 -3.24 9.09 -5.77
N ASN A 89 -2.61 10.23 -6.01
CA ASN A 89 -2.04 10.57 -7.31
C ASN A 89 -0.74 9.81 -7.57
N THR A 90 -0.39 9.65 -8.83
CA THR A 90 0.95 9.23 -9.25
C THR A 90 2.01 10.12 -8.59
N SER A 91 3.10 9.53 -8.17
CA SER A 91 4.22 10.21 -7.50
C SER A 91 3.90 10.79 -6.12
N THR A 92 2.79 10.43 -5.50
CA THR A 92 2.57 10.72 -4.08
C THR A 92 3.60 9.96 -3.26
N LEU A 93 4.34 10.67 -2.39
CA LEU A 93 5.29 10.05 -1.48
C LEU A 93 4.53 9.25 -0.42
N ILE A 94 4.74 7.95 -0.38
CA ILE A 94 4.17 7.05 0.62
C ILE A 94 5.17 6.92 1.77
N CYS A 95 4.77 7.32 2.96
CA CYS A 95 5.59 7.25 4.17
C CYS A 95 4.69 7.11 5.39
N ASP A 96 5.26 6.83 6.54
CA ASP A 96 4.56 6.66 7.82
C ASP A 96 3.78 7.90 8.27
N THR A 97 4.18 9.08 7.80
CA THR A 97 3.55 10.36 8.12
C THR A 97 2.53 10.83 7.09
N LEU A 98 2.30 10.06 6.00
CA LEU A 98 1.39 10.44 4.92
C LEU A 98 -0.04 10.63 5.42
N ALA A 99 -0.51 9.70 6.24
CA ALA A 99 -1.89 9.64 6.71
C ALA A 99 -2.00 8.72 7.94
N THR A 100 -3.21 8.56 8.45
CA THR A 100 -3.51 7.49 9.39
C THR A 100 -3.55 6.15 8.63
N TRP A 101 -2.91 5.13 9.20
CA TRP A 101 -2.92 3.78 8.67
C TRP A 101 -4.00 2.94 9.36
N TYR A 102 -4.77 2.20 8.58
CA TYR A 102 -5.90 1.40 9.04
C TYR A 102 -5.66 -0.07 8.71
N ASP A 103 -5.77 -0.92 9.74
CA ASP A 103 -5.60 -2.37 9.67
C ASP A 103 -6.94 -3.10 9.47
N ILE A 104 -6.93 -4.43 9.65
CA ILE A 104 -8.11 -5.32 9.49
C ILE A 104 -9.32 -4.92 10.35
N ASN A 105 -9.12 -4.22 11.47
CA ASN A 105 -10.20 -3.79 12.35
C ASN A 105 -11.00 -2.63 11.75
N TYR A 106 -10.50 -2.02 10.69
CA TYR A 106 -11.06 -0.83 10.06
C TYR A 106 -11.22 -1.02 8.54
N PRO A 107 -12.21 -1.80 8.08
CA PRO A 107 -12.49 -1.91 6.65
C PRO A 107 -12.70 -0.54 6.01
N GLY A 108 -12.01 -0.27 4.92
CA GLY A 108 -12.04 1.01 4.23
C GLY A 108 -13.13 1.09 3.19
N THR A 109 -13.99 2.09 3.28
CA THR A 109 -15.00 2.38 2.26
C THR A 109 -14.35 3.15 1.11
N MET A 110 -14.11 2.52 -0.02
CA MET A 110 -13.57 3.15 -1.23
C MET A 110 -14.63 4.01 -1.93
N GLY A 111 -15.88 3.53 -1.98
CA GLY A 111 -17.00 4.25 -2.54
C GLY A 111 -18.32 3.63 -2.13
N LEU A 112 -19.31 4.49 -1.88
CA LEU A 112 -20.69 4.10 -1.60
C LEU A 112 -21.62 4.90 -2.52
N GLY A 113 -22.28 4.21 -3.44
CA GLY A 113 -23.02 4.87 -4.50
C GLY A 113 -22.11 5.72 -5.39
N THR A 114 -22.56 6.89 -5.79
CA THR A 114 -21.82 7.79 -6.70
C THR A 114 -21.08 8.93 -6.00
N SER A 115 -21.20 9.08 -4.69
CA SER A 115 -20.78 10.31 -4.02
C SER A 115 -20.02 10.15 -2.70
N THR A 116 -19.98 8.97 -2.10
CA THR A 116 -19.27 8.78 -0.83
C THR A 116 -17.95 8.05 -1.07
N GLY A 117 -16.86 8.54 -0.47
CA GLY A 117 -15.50 8.05 -0.64
C GLY A 117 -14.70 8.93 -1.61
N TYR A 118 -13.39 8.63 -1.70
CA TYR A 118 -12.47 9.39 -2.56
C TYR A 118 -12.33 8.80 -3.97
N TRP A 119 -12.86 7.60 -4.22
CA TRP A 119 -12.68 6.85 -5.46
C TRP A 119 -13.74 7.08 -6.54
N PRO A 120 -15.04 7.40 -6.22
CA PRO A 120 -16.03 7.62 -7.26
C PRO A 120 -15.62 8.71 -8.26
N GLY A 121 -15.65 8.38 -9.55
CA GLY A 121 -15.28 9.29 -10.62
C GLY A 121 -13.78 9.57 -10.77
N GLN A 122 -12.92 8.86 -10.04
CA GLN A 122 -11.47 8.99 -10.16
C GLN A 122 -10.93 8.01 -11.21
N THR A 123 -9.90 8.47 -11.93
CA THR A 123 -9.09 7.65 -12.84
C THR A 123 -7.62 7.79 -12.45
N ASP A 124 -6.80 6.80 -12.76
CA ASP A 124 -5.35 6.82 -12.53
C ASP A 124 -4.97 7.10 -11.06
N LYS A 125 -5.68 6.48 -10.12
CA LYS A 125 -5.45 6.57 -8.69
C LYS A 125 -4.91 5.26 -8.12
N TYR A 126 -4.20 5.38 -7.02
CA TYR A 126 -3.55 4.27 -6.34
C TYR A 126 -3.99 4.18 -4.88
N LEU A 127 -4.13 2.96 -4.38
CA LEU A 127 -4.30 2.65 -2.98
C LEU A 127 -2.90 2.49 -2.35
N ALA A 128 -2.69 3.04 -1.17
CA ALA A 128 -1.48 2.84 -0.38
C ALA A 128 -1.82 2.33 1.02
#